data_70be6851eaaaa3fa1eff5ffbbd2a6ac3
#
_entry.id   70be6851eaaaa3fa1eff5ffbbd2a6ac3
#
_cell.length_a   1.000
_cell.length_b   1.000
_cell.length_c   1.000
_cell.angle_alpha   90.00
_cell.angle_beta   90.00
_cell.angle_gamma   90.00
#
_symmetry.space_group_name_H-M   'P 1'
#
loop_
_entity.id
_entity.type
_entity.pdbx_description
1 polymer ?
#
loop_
_entity_poly.entity_id
_entity_poly.type
_entity_poly.pdbx_seq_one_letter_code
_entity_poly.pdbx_strand_id
1 'polypeptide(L)'
;MLSAHGLVKRYGALVALGGVDLEIAPGEAVAIMGASGSGKTTLLHCLAAIIPPDAGSVRIAAPGAPTVELVGMSENERSAARRSLLGFVFQEHLLLPELTAVENTPLPLLVQGVPRRDAEAHAAAWLRALGLAGMEERRIGQLSGGQAQRVAIARAQVTGAPLVFADEPTGALDSHTSADVMTALLDATTGQGRSLVVVTHDPGVAARCSRVLRMRDGHLSVEVASR
;
A
#
# COMPACT_ATOMS: atom_id res chain seq x y z
N MET A 1 2.47 -5.24 -14.18
CA MET A 1 1.85 -4.39 -13.16
C MET A 1 2.78 -3.27 -12.72
N LEU A 2 3.84 -3.52 -11.96
CA LEU A 2 4.87 -2.52 -11.65
C LEU A 2 6.24 -3.06 -12.07
N SER A 3 7.08 -2.21 -12.71
CA SER A 3 8.48 -2.49 -12.96
C SER A 3 9.33 -1.30 -12.50
N ALA A 4 10.39 -1.58 -11.78
CA ALA A 4 11.38 -0.62 -11.32
C ALA A 4 12.77 -1.12 -11.70
N HIS A 5 13.60 -0.26 -12.29
CA HIS A 5 14.94 -0.63 -12.76
C HIS A 5 15.96 0.39 -12.31
N GLY A 6 17.08 -0.12 -11.74
CA GLY A 6 18.25 0.66 -11.36
C GLY A 6 17.95 1.78 -10.37
N LEU A 7 16.99 1.61 -9.45
CA LEU A 7 16.59 2.69 -8.53
C LEU A 7 17.73 3.07 -7.59
N VAL A 8 18.15 4.31 -7.67
CA VAL A 8 19.13 4.91 -6.75
C VAL A 8 18.45 6.03 -5.95
N LYS A 9 18.69 6.05 -4.64
CA LYS A 9 18.30 7.18 -3.78
C LYS A 9 19.39 7.46 -2.76
N ARG A 10 19.77 8.73 -2.65
CA ARG A 10 20.79 9.22 -1.73
C ARG A 10 20.25 10.30 -0.81
N TYR A 11 20.74 10.33 0.41
CA TYR A 11 20.53 11.40 1.38
C TYR A 11 21.90 11.87 1.85
N GLY A 12 22.44 12.88 1.18
CA GLY A 12 23.82 13.29 1.37
C GLY A 12 24.81 12.16 1.01
N ALA A 13 25.63 11.73 1.97
CA ALA A 13 26.57 10.63 1.79
C ALA A 13 25.92 9.22 1.92
N LEU A 14 24.71 9.12 2.47
CA LEU A 14 24.02 7.86 2.68
C LEU A 14 23.36 7.41 1.36
N VAL A 15 23.69 6.20 0.90
CA VAL A 15 23.01 5.53 -0.21
C VAL A 15 21.88 4.68 0.37
N ALA A 16 20.64 5.15 0.26
CA ALA A 16 19.47 4.43 0.76
C ALA A 16 18.96 3.35 -0.23
N LEU A 17 19.14 3.59 -1.54
CA LEU A 17 18.91 2.62 -2.61
C LEU A 17 20.12 2.59 -3.54
N GLY A 18 20.69 1.42 -3.77
CA GLY A 18 21.93 1.20 -4.49
C GLY A 18 21.76 0.51 -5.86
N GLY A 19 20.76 0.90 -6.65
CA GLY A 19 20.47 0.27 -7.95
C GLY A 19 19.50 -0.90 -7.81
N VAL A 20 18.31 -0.64 -7.22
CA VAL A 20 17.30 -1.67 -6.98
C VAL A 20 16.50 -1.95 -8.24
N ASP A 21 16.36 -3.25 -8.57
CA ASP A 21 15.46 -3.78 -9.59
C ASP A 21 14.31 -4.53 -8.93
N LEU A 22 13.07 -4.32 -9.40
CA LEU A 22 11.88 -4.98 -8.88
C LEU A 22 10.81 -5.08 -9.96
N GLU A 23 10.25 -6.27 -10.13
CA GLU A 23 9.05 -6.48 -10.93
C GLU A 23 7.93 -7.08 -10.07
N ILE A 24 6.71 -6.61 -10.29
CA ILE A 24 5.50 -7.11 -9.63
C ILE A 24 4.48 -7.45 -10.72
N ALA A 25 4.06 -8.72 -10.75
CA ALA A 25 3.06 -9.18 -11.69
C ALA A 25 1.64 -8.70 -11.33
N PRO A 26 0.70 -8.67 -12.28
CA PRO A 26 -0.71 -8.42 -11.96
C PRO A 26 -1.25 -9.45 -10.97
N GLY A 27 -1.94 -8.98 -9.93
CA GLY A 27 -2.53 -9.84 -8.90
C GLY A 27 -1.52 -10.47 -7.92
N GLU A 28 -0.23 -10.10 -7.99
CA GLU A 28 0.79 -10.62 -7.10
C GLU A 28 0.81 -9.87 -5.76
N ALA A 29 0.98 -10.62 -4.66
CA ALA A 29 1.33 -10.07 -3.34
C ALA A 29 2.83 -10.29 -3.10
N VAL A 30 3.58 -9.21 -2.92
CA VAL A 30 5.02 -9.23 -2.65
C VAL A 30 5.31 -8.66 -1.27
N ALA A 31 6.01 -9.41 -0.43
CA ALA A 31 6.55 -8.89 0.83
C ALA A 31 7.98 -8.40 0.65
N ILE A 32 8.31 -7.23 1.20
CA ILE A 32 9.66 -6.69 1.29
C ILE A 32 10.07 -6.69 2.75
N MET A 33 10.98 -7.58 3.12
CA MET A 33 11.50 -7.71 4.47
C MET A 33 12.90 -7.10 4.59
N GLY A 34 13.29 -6.77 5.82
CA GLY A 34 14.64 -6.31 6.12
C GLY A 34 14.72 -5.59 7.46
N ALA A 35 15.93 -5.40 7.97
CA ALA A 35 16.16 -4.68 9.22
C ALA A 35 15.71 -3.20 9.13
N SER A 36 15.54 -2.55 10.28
CA SER A 36 15.34 -1.10 10.33
C SER A 36 16.53 -0.39 9.65
N GLY A 37 16.27 0.65 8.87
CA GLY A 37 17.29 1.38 8.14
C GLY A 37 17.82 0.70 6.86
N SER A 38 17.34 -0.48 6.47
CA SER A 38 17.79 -1.16 5.25
C SER A 38 17.34 -0.52 3.92
N GLY A 39 16.45 0.48 3.97
CA GLY A 39 15.94 1.21 2.79
C GLY A 39 14.51 0.87 2.36
N LYS A 40 13.78 0.01 3.10
CA LYS A 40 12.41 -0.44 2.74
C LYS A 40 11.42 0.70 2.53
N THR A 41 11.31 1.61 3.50
CA THR A 41 10.42 2.78 3.41
C THR A 41 10.83 3.70 2.27
N THR A 42 12.14 3.89 2.04
CA THR A 42 12.64 4.66 0.90
C THR A 42 12.25 4.01 -0.43
N LEU A 43 12.41 2.69 -0.54
CA LEU A 43 11.98 1.94 -1.73
C LEU A 43 10.47 2.10 -1.96
N LEU A 44 9.65 1.86 -0.93
CA LEU A 44 8.20 2.04 -1.01
C LEU A 44 7.85 3.46 -1.47
N HIS A 45 8.46 4.48 -0.89
CA HIS A 45 8.20 5.88 -1.26
C HIS A 45 8.63 6.21 -2.70
N CYS A 46 9.71 5.63 -3.22
CA CYS A 46 10.10 5.78 -4.63
C CYS A 46 9.12 5.08 -5.57
N LEU A 47 8.77 3.82 -5.28
CA LEU A 47 7.79 3.05 -6.05
C LEU A 47 6.41 3.70 -6.09
N ALA A 48 6.05 4.36 -4.99
CA ALA A 48 4.78 5.05 -4.80
C ALA A 48 4.77 6.51 -5.32
N ALA A 49 5.83 6.95 -5.98
CA ALA A 49 5.99 8.33 -6.45
C ALA A 49 5.81 9.40 -5.35
N ILE A 50 6.04 9.05 -4.07
CA ILE A 50 6.04 9.99 -2.94
C ILE A 50 7.32 10.83 -3.00
N ILE A 51 8.48 10.18 -3.15
CA ILE A 51 9.76 10.82 -3.37
C ILE A 51 10.34 10.40 -4.74
N PRO A 52 10.94 11.32 -5.51
CA PRO A 52 11.63 10.93 -6.74
C PRO A 52 12.94 10.19 -6.39
N PRO A 53 13.27 9.09 -7.09
CA PRO A 53 14.62 8.53 -7.06
C PRO A 53 15.59 9.49 -7.74
N ASP A 54 16.88 9.34 -7.45
CA ASP A 54 17.95 10.13 -8.08
C ASP A 54 18.38 9.54 -9.43
N ALA A 55 18.13 8.23 -9.64
CA ALA A 55 18.31 7.53 -10.92
C ALA A 55 17.40 6.30 -10.99
N GLY A 56 17.24 5.76 -12.19
CA GLY A 56 16.42 4.60 -12.48
C GLY A 56 15.06 4.96 -13.08
N SER A 57 14.17 3.97 -13.19
CA SER A 57 12.81 4.13 -13.71
C SER A 57 11.79 3.38 -12.86
N VAL A 58 10.54 3.88 -12.81
CA VAL A 58 9.39 3.21 -12.17
C VAL A 58 8.20 3.30 -13.10
N ARG A 59 7.71 2.17 -13.57
CA ARG A 59 6.58 2.08 -14.50
C ARG A 59 5.43 1.30 -13.90
N ILE A 60 4.22 1.80 -14.10
CA ILE A 60 2.98 1.11 -13.72
C ILE A 60 2.16 0.89 -14.99
N ALA A 61 1.81 -0.37 -15.23
CA ALA A 61 0.92 -0.80 -16.30
C ALA A 61 -0.36 -1.34 -15.67
N ALA A 62 -1.44 -0.55 -15.70
CA ALA A 62 -2.77 -1.00 -15.27
C ALA A 62 -3.48 -1.71 -16.44
N PRO A 63 -4.33 -2.72 -16.17
CA PRO A 63 -5.10 -3.38 -17.22
C PRO A 63 -5.94 -2.38 -18.03
N GLY A 64 -5.83 -2.43 -19.35
CA GLY A 64 -6.61 -1.57 -20.25
C GLY A 64 -6.18 -0.10 -20.30
N ALA A 65 -5.08 0.28 -19.63
CA ALA A 65 -4.55 1.63 -19.64
C ALA A 65 -3.10 1.67 -20.17
N PRO A 66 -2.63 2.80 -20.69
CA PRO A 66 -1.24 2.96 -21.07
C PRO A 66 -0.31 2.85 -19.87
N THR A 67 0.91 2.35 -20.13
CA THR A 67 1.96 2.32 -19.10
C THR A 67 2.36 3.74 -18.70
N VAL A 68 2.45 3.98 -17.41
CA VAL A 68 2.80 5.28 -16.82
C VAL A 68 4.22 5.19 -16.24
N GLU A 69 5.14 6.04 -16.73
CA GLU A 69 6.47 6.23 -16.15
C GLU A 69 6.38 7.31 -15.06
N LEU A 70 6.75 6.98 -13.82
CA LEU A 70 6.62 7.89 -12.67
C LEU A 70 7.84 8.79 -12.48
N VAL A 71 9.02 8.36 -12.95
CA VAL A 71 10.26 9.15 -12.83
C VAL A 71 10.25 10.28 -13.85
N GLY A 72 10.64 11.47 -13.43
CA GLY A 72 10.61 12.68 -14.26
C GLY A 72 9.29 13.45 -14.22
N MET A 73 8.24 12.91 -13.58
CA MET A 73 6.98 13.63 -13.37
C MET A 73 7.15 14.81 -12.41
N SER A 74 6.44 15.88 -12.68
CA SER A 74 6.20 16.97 -11.72
C SER A 74 5.44 16.48 -10.49
N GLU A 75 5.44 17.24 -9.39
CA GLU A 75 4.68 16.85 -8.18
C GLU A 75 3.17 16.73 -8.45
N ASN A 76 2.61 17.59 -9.30
CA ASN A 76 1.20 17.53 -9.66
C ASN A 76 0.86 16.23 -10.42
N GLU A 77 1.72 15.82 -11.36
CA GLU A 77 1.55 14.57 -12.10
C GLU A 77 1.71 13.35 -11.19
N ARG A 78 2.74 13.32 -10.33
CA ARG A 78 2.90 12.26 -9.32
C ARG A 78 1.70 12.16 -8.40
N SER A 79 1.19 13.31 -7.93
CA SER A 79 0.00 13.36 -7.08
C SER A 79 -1.24 12.82 -7.80
N ALA A 80 -1.42 13.14 -9.09
CA ALA A 80 -2.49 12.59 -9.91
C ALA A 80 -2.34 11.07 -10.10
N ALA A 81 -1.14 10.58 -10.39
CA ALA A 81 -0.84 9.15 -10.53
C ALA A 81 -1.10 8.39 -9.21
N ARG A 82 -0.67 8.93 -8.06
CA ARG A 82 -0.97 8.35 -6.75
C ARG A 82 -2.47 8.19 -6.53
N ARG A 83 -3.27 9.22 -6.81
CA ARG A 83 -4.73 9.17 -6.61
C ARG A 83 -5.44 8.16 -7.49
N SER A 84 -4.94 7.91 -8.70
CA SER A 84 -5.61 7.04 -9.67
C SER A 84 -5.11 5.60 -9.68
N LEU A 85 -3.83 5.38 -9.38
CA LEU A 85 -3.16 4.08 -9.56
C LEU A 85 -2.82 3.39 -8.25
N LEU A 86 -2.79 4.11 -7.12
CA LEU A 86 -2.21 3.60 -5.88
C LEU A 86 -3.19 3.70 -4.71
N GLY A 87 -3.25 2.63 -3.92
CA GLY A 87 -3.85 2.61 -2.60
C GLY A 87 -2.76 2.52 -1.53
N PHE A 88 -3.03 3.05 -0.33
CA PHE A 88 -2.07 3.05 0.78
C PHE A 88 -2.71 2.58 2.08
N VAL A 89 -2.02 1.66 2.75
CA VAL A 89 -2.31 1.20 4.12
C VAL A 89 -1.06 1.42 4.95
N PHE A 90 -1.16 2.17 6.05
CA PHE A 90 -0.05 2.50 6.94
C PHE A 90 -0.22 1.86 8.32
N GLN A 91 0.87 1.69 9.04
CA GLN A 91 0.89 1.14 10.39
C GLN A 91 0.03 1.95 11.37
N GLU A 92 0.12 3.28 11.34
CA GLU A 92 -0.66 4.19 12.19
C GLU A 92 -2.03 4.54 11.60
N HIS A 93 -2.51 3.78 10.60
CA HIS A 93 -3.78 3.95 9.86
C HIS A 93 -3.90 5.30 9.12
N LEU A 94 -3.34 6.39 9.63
CA LEU A 94 -3.46 7.78 9.14
C LEU A 94 -4.92 8.16 8.82
N LEU A 95 -5.84 7.73 9.68
CA LEU A 95 -7.25 8.12 9.64
C LEU A 95 -7.44 9.44 10.37
N LEU A 96 -8.39 10.25 9.92
CA LEU A 96 -8.76 11.51 10.58
C LEU A 96 -9.64 11.19 11.80
N PRO A 97 -9.17 11.46 13.03
CA PRO A 97 -9.88 11.04 14.25
C PRO A 97 -11.23 11.77 14.45
N GLU A 98 -11.39 12.94 13.84
CA GLU A 98 -12.62 13.73 13.89
C GLU A 98 -13.74 13.14 13.04
N LEU A 99 -13.39 12.34 12.03
CA LEU A 99 -14.32 11.74 11.09
C LEU A 99 -14.74 10.33 11.53
N THR A 100 -15.93 9.93 11.11
CA THR A 100 -16.43 8.56 11.26
C THR A 100 -15.74 7.61 10.26
N ALA A 101 -15.98 6.31 10.39
CA ALA A 101 -15.45 5.32 9.46
C ALA A 101 -15.96 5.57 8.02
N VAL A 102 -17.26 5.87 7.87
CA VAL A 102 -17.87 6.14 6.56
C VAL A 102 -17.43 7.47 5.97
N GLU A 103 -16.97 8.43 6.77
CA GLU A 103 -16.42 9.70 6.29
C GLU A 103 -14.93 9.59 5.93
N ASN A 104 -14.15 8.77 6.64
CA ASN A 104 -12.74 8.53 6.36
C ASN A 104 -12.51 7.75 5.06
N THR A 105 -13.33 6.74 4.83
CA THR A 105 -13.17 5.80 3.72
C THR A 105 -13.27 6.46 2.35
N PRO A 106 -14.25 7.38 2.06
CA PRO A 106 -14.44 7.94 0.73
C PRO A 106 -13.53 9.12 0.39
N LEU A 107 -12.67 9.57 1.32
CA LEU A 107 -11.80 10.74 1.10
C LEU A 107 -11.05 10.72 -0.25
N PRO A 108 -10.46 9.58 -0.71
CA PRO A 108 -9.79 9.55 -2.00
C PRO A 108 -10.75 9.81 -3.18
N LEU A 109 -11.98 9.33 -3.12
CA LEU A 109 -13.01 9.56 -4.16
C LEU A 109 -13.47 11.03 -4.16
N LEU A 110 -13.65 11.62 -2.98
CA LEU A 110 -14.03 13.03 -2.84
C LEU A 110 -12.96 13.95 -3.43
N VAL A 111 -11.68 13.65 -3.22
CA VAL A 111 -10.55 14.38 -3.83
C VAL A 111 -10.52 14.22 -5.36
N GLN A 112 -11.05 13.12 -5.89
CA GLN A 112 -11.22 12.90 -7.33
C GLN A 112 -12.48 13.58 -7.91
N GLY A 113 -13.29 14.24 -7.08
CA GLY A 113 -14.51 14.95 -7.49
C GLY A 113 -15.75 14.06 -7.59
N VAL A 114 -15.71 12.83 -7.07
CA VAL A 114 -16.91 11.97 -7.01
C VAL A 114 -17.95 12.61 -6.07
N PRO A 115 -19.22 12.68 -6.45
CA PRO A 115 -20.27 13.22 -5.59
C PRO A 115 -20.32 12.50 -4.23
N ARG A 116 -20.47 13.25 -3.15
CA ARG A 116 -20.39 12.75 -1.77
C ARG A 116 -21.29 11.53 -1.54
N ARG A 117 -22.54 11.57 -2.02
CA ARG A 117 -23.50 10.48 -1.87
C ARG A 117 -22.99 9.17 -2.48
N ASP A 118 -22.39 9.24 -3.67
CA ASP A 118 -21.88 8.07 -4.39
C ASP A 118 -20.60 7.54 -3.73
N ALA A 119 -19.73 8.46 -3.30
CA ALA A 119 -18.50 8.11 -2.58
C ALA A 119 -18.80 7.44 -1.23
N GLU A 120 -19.77 7.93 -0.46
CA GLU A 120 -20.21 7.31 0.80
C GLU A 120 -20.91 5.95 0.57
N ALA A 121 -21.66 5.79 -0.51
CA ALA A 121 -22.24 4.49 -0.86
C ALA A 121 -21.16 3.44 -1.16
N HIS A 122 -20.11 3.80 -1.91
CA HIS A 122 -18.94 2.94 -2.15
C HIS A 122 -18.21 2.62 -0.85
N ALA A 123 -18.00 3.62 0.01
CA ALA A 123 -17.36 3.45 1.31
C ALA A 123 -18.13 2.46 2.19
N ALA A 124 -19.44 2.62 2.32
CA ALA A 124 -20.29 1.72 3.10
C ALA A 124 -20.25 0.27 2.57
N ALA A 125 -20.17 0.08 1.25
CA ALA A 125 -20.01 -1.25 0.66
C ALA A 125 -18.68 -1.90 1.07
N TRP A 126 -17.57 -1.16 1.02
CA TRP A 126 -16.25 -1.65 1.45
C TRP A 126 -16.19 -1.93 2.96
N LEU A 127 -16.76 -1.04 3.79
CA LEU A 127 -16.82 -1.26 5.24
C LEU A 127 -17.56 -2.57 5.58
N ARG A 128 -18.70 -2.81 4.95
CA ARG A 128 -19.45 -4.08 5.12
C ARG A 128 -18.65 -5.29 4.66
N ALA A 129 -18.00 -5.21 3.49
CA ALA A 129 -17.18 -6.30 2.97
C ALA A 129 -16.00 -6.66 3.89
N LEU A 130 -15.49 -5.68 4.63
CA LEU A 130 -14.42 -5.84 5.61
C LEU A 130 -14.92 -6.15 7.05
N GLY A 131 -16.20 -6.50 7.21
CA GLY A 131 -16.77 -6.92 8.49
C GLY A 131 -17.03 -5.76 9.47
N LEU A 132 -17.23 -4.55 8.96
CA LEU A 132 -17.51 -3.35 9.75
C LEU A 132 -18.97 -2.89 9.65
N ALA A 133 -19.89 -3.79 9.26
CA ALA A 133 -21.32 -3.51 9.21
C ALA A 133 -21.84 -3.04 10.57
N GLY A 134 -22.57 -1.92 10.61
CA GLY A 134 -23.08 -1.30 11.83
C GLY A 134 -22.05 -0.46 12.60
N MET A 135 -20.84 -0.24 12.04
CA MET A 135 -19.79 0.59 12.62
C MET A 135 -19.50 1.84 11.77
N GLU A 136 -20.26 2.07 10.72
CA GLU A 136 -20.05 3.12 9.72
C GLU A 136 -19.98 4.51 10.36
N GLU A 137 -20.85 4.77 11.34
CA GLU A 137 -20.95 6.06 12.05
C GLU A 137 -20.02 6.17 13.26
N ARG A 138 -19.22 5.15 13.56
CA ARG A 138 -18.25 5.23 14.66
C ARG A 138 -17.07 6.10 14.27
N ARG A 139 -16.65 6.97 15.21
CA ARG A 139 -15.38 7.68 15.10
C ARG A 139 -14.21 6.74 15.34
N ILE A 140 -13.05 7.08 14.82
CA ILE A 140 -11.87 6.20 14.88
C ILE A 140 -11.50 5.81 16.31
N GLY A 141 -11.60 6.72 17.27
CA GLY A 141 -11.34 6.41 18.69
C GLY A 141 -12.34 5.46 19.36
N GLN A 142 -13.44 5.09 18.68
CA GLN A 142 -14.44 4.13 19.15
C GLN A 142 -14.24 2.73 18.53
N LEU A 143 -13.22 2.56 17.71
CA LEU A 143 -12.86 1.32 17.03
C LEU A 143 -11.66 0.66 17.71
N SER A 144 -11.61 -0.67 17.68
CA SER A 144 -10.37 -1.38 18.04
C SER A 144 -9.28 -1.12 16.97
N GLY A 145 -8.01 -1.37 17.31
CA GLY A 145 -6.90 -1.21 16.35
C GLY A 145 -7.11 -1.99 15.05
N GLY A 146 -7.57 -3.24 15.13
CA GLY A 146 -7.89 -4.06 13.95
C GLY A 146 -9.09 -3.54 13.16
N GLN A 147 -10.11 -2.97 13.84
CA GLN A 147 -11.23 -2.31 13.15
C GLN A 147 -10.78 -1.03 12.43
N ALA A 148 -9.98 -0.20 13.07
CA ALA A 148 -9.42 1.00 12.46
C ALA A 148 -8.52 0.63 11.25
N GLN A 149 -7.72 -0.44 11.34
CA GLN A 149 -6.93 -0.93 10.22
C GLN A 149 -7.81 -1.39 9.04
N ARG A 150 -8.93 -2.05 9.31
CA ARG A 150 -9.90 -2.41 8.26
C ARG A 150 -10.54 -1.18 7.60
N VAL A 151 -10.78 -0.09 8.34
CA VAL A 151 -11.19 1.20 7.76
C VAL A 151 -10.09 1.76 6.83
N ALA A 152 -8.82 1.69 7.23
CA ALA A 152 -7.70 2.11 6.39
C ALA A 152 -7.59 1.25 5.11
N ILE A 153 -7.83 -0.07 5.21
CA ILE A 153 -7.91 -0.96 4.05
C ILE A 153 -9.09 -0.55 3.15
N ALA A 154 -10.28 -0.30 3.70
CA ALA A 154 -11.42 0.18 2.92
C ALA A 154 -11.08 1.46 2.16
N ARG A 155 -10.44 2.43 2.81
CA ARG A 155 -9.99 3.68 2.20
C ARG A 155 -8.99 3.44 1.06
N ALA A 156 -8.06 2.50 1.22
CA ALA A 156 -7.10 2.16 0.18
C ALA A 156 -7.74 1.50 -1.04
N GLN A 157 -8.90 0.83 -0.85
CA GLN A 157 -9.58 0.08 -1.89
C GLN A 157 -10.68 0.86 -2.62
N VAL A 158 -11.21 1.93 -2.02
CA VAL A 158 -12.44 2.60 -2.48
C VAL A 158 -12.33 3.18 -3.89
N THR A 159 -11.12 3.57 -4.33
CA THR A 159 -10.86 4.09 -5.68
C THR A 159 -10.73 3.00 -6.74
N GLY A 160 -10.61 1.75 -6.35
CA GLY A 160 -10.32 0.67 -7.28
C GLY A 160 -8.87 0.65 -7.80
N ALA A 161 -7.94 1.31 -7.10
CA ALA A 161 -6.53 1.37 -7.50
C ALA A 161 -5.94 -0.03 -7.77
N PRO A 162 -5.23 -0.23 -8.91
CA PRO A 162 -4.71 -1.54 -9.30
C PRO A 162 -3.53 -2.04 -8.45
N LEU A 163 -2.86 -1.15 -7.72
CA LEU A 163 -1.72 -1.47 -6.86
C LEU A 163 -1.90 -0.86 -5.47
N VAL A 164 -1.72 -1.67 -4.45
CA VAL A 164 -1.78 -1.25 -3.04
C VAL A 164 -0.42 -1.41 -2.39
N PHE A 165 0.02 -0.39 -1.69
CA PHE A 165 1.18 -0.41 -0.81
C PHE A 165 0.72 -0.49 0.65
N ALA A 166 1.31 -1.40 1.42
CA ALA A 166 1.05 -1.56 2.85
C ALA A 166 2.39 -1.49 3.61
N ASP A 167 2.55 -0.45 4.42
CA ASP A 167 3.75 -0.26 5.25
C ASP A 167 3.41 -0.68 6.69
N GLU A 168 4.01 -1.81 7.13
CA GLU A 168 3.79 -2.44 8.44
C GLU A 168 2.29 -2.54 8.81
N PRO A 169 1.44 -3.14 7.95
CA PRO A 169 -0.03 -3.03 8.09
C PRO A 169 -0.60 -3.64 9.38
N THR A 170 0.20 -4.39 10.12
CA THR A 170 -0.20 -5.07 11.36
C THR A 170 0.75 -4.78 12.53
N GLY A 171 1.72 -3.88 12.37
CA GLY A 171 2.79 -3.66 13.34
C GLY A 171 2.35 -3.15 14.73
N ALA A 172 1.11 -2.66 14.85
CA ALA A 172 0.52 -2.20 16.12
C ALA A 172 -0.52 -3.17 16.70
N LEU A 173 -0.66 -4.38 16.11
CA LEU A 173 -1.72 -5.34 16.47
C LEU A 173 -1.13 -6.60 17.12
N ASP A 174 -1.96 -7.27 17.94
CA ASP A 174 -1.64 -8.62 18.44
C ASP A 174 -1.66 -9.65 17.30
N SER A 175 -1.07 -10.83 17.52
CA SER A 175 -0.89 -11.84 16.49
C SER A 175 -2.19 -12.37 15.89
N HIS A 176 -3.27 -12.51 16.68
CA HIS A 176 -4.56 -12.98 16.18
C HIS A 176 -5.20 -11.91 15.28
N THR A 177 -5.30 -10.68 15.79
CA THR A 177 -5.82 -9.53 15.03
C THR A 177 -5.01 -9.28 13.76
N SER A 178 -3.68 -9.46 13.80
CA SER A 178 -2.78 -9.35 12.65
C SER A 178 -3.14 -10.35 11.54
N ALA A 179 -3.40 -11.61 11.91
CA ALA A 179 -3.80 -12.63 10.95
C ALA A 179 -5.12 -12.29 10.25
N ASP A 180 -6.12 -11.81 11.00
CA ASP A 180 -7.42 -11.40 10.47
C ASP A 180 -7.32 -10.20 9.54
N VAL A 181 -6.52 -9.19 9.93
CA VAL A 181 -6.30 -7.99 9.12
C VAL A 181 -5.55 -8.32 7.83
N MET A 182 -4.54 -9.20 7.88
CA MET A 182 -3.85 -9.65 6.66
C MET A 182 -4.75 -10.46 5.74
N THR A 183 -5.65 -11.31 6.28
CA THR A 183 -6.66 -11.99 5.47
C THR A 183 -7.53 -10.96 4.75
N ALA A 184 -8.08 -10.00 5.48
CA ALA A 184 -8.92 -8.95 4.92
C ALA A 184 -8.20 -8.11 3.85
N LEU A 185 -6.90 -7.80 4.07
CA LEU A 185 -6.08 -7.07 3.10
C LEU A 185 -5.85 -7.87 1.82
N LEU A 186 -5.49 -9.15 1.91
CA LEU A 186 -5.28 -10.03 0.76
C LEU A 186 -6.58 -10.25 -0.03
N ASP A 187 -7.68 -10.53 0.64
CA ASP A 187 -9.01 -10.73 0.01
C ASP A 187 -9.47 -9.46 -0.71
N ALA A 188 -9.22 -8.28 -0.11
CA ALA A 188 -9.57 -6.98 -0.69
C ALA A 188 -8.63 -6.56 -1.84
N THR A 189 -7.45 -7.15 -1.98
CA THR A 189 -6.45 -6.82 -3.00
C THR A 189 -6.29 -7.93 -4.02
N THR A 190 -5.45 -8.92 -3.74
CA THR A 190 -5.16 -10.03 -4.69
C THR A 190 -6.38 -10.89 -4.95
N GLY A 191 -7.27 -11.07 -3.98
CA GLY A 191 -8.57 -11.70 -4.15
C GLY A 191 -9.48 -10.98 -5.16
N GLN A 192 -9.22 -9.69 -5.43
CA GLN A 192 -9.90 -8.86 -6.43
C GLN A 192 -9.05 -8.64 -7.69
N GLY A 193 -7.96 -9.41 -7.88
CA GLY A 193 -7.06 -9.29 -9.03
C GLY A 193 -6.13 -8.08 -9.00
N ARG A 194 -6.03 -7.35 -7.88
CA ARG A 194 -5.12 -6.22 -7.68
C ARG A 194 -3.79 -6.69 -7.12
N SER A 195 -2.73 -5.91 -7.31
CA SER A 195 -1.41 -6.24 -6.77
C SER A 195 -1.18 -5.58 -5.41
N LEU A 196 -0.39 -6.24 -4.57
CA LEU A 196 -0.07 -5.79 -3.20
C LEU A 196 1.44 -5.83 -2.95
N VAL A 197 1.96 -4.74 -2.41
CA VAL A 197 3.32 -4.68 -1.85
C VAL A 197 3.22 -4.45 -0.36
N VAL A 198 3.73 -5.38 0.42
CA VAL A 198 3.77 -5.28 1.88
C VAL A 198 5.22 -5.07 2.32
N VAL A 199 5.48 -3.98 3.01
CA VAL A 199 6.74 -3.80 3.75
C VAL A 199 6.51 -4.26 5.18
N THR A 200 7.32 -5.20 5.66
CA THR A 200 7.19 -5.72 7.02
C THR A 200 8.49 -6.31 7.54
N HIS A 201 8.63 -6.36 8.86
CA HIS A 201 9.67 -7.13 9.53
C HIS A 201 9.12 -8.44 10.14
N ASP A 202 7.80 -8.66 10.09
CA ASP A 202 7.13 -9.87 10.62
C ASP A 202 7.16 -11.00 9.58
N PRO A 203 7.85 -12.14 9.89
CA PRO A 203 7.90 -13.30 8.99
C PRO A 203 6.52 -13.95 8.77
N GLY A 204 5.63 -13.89 9.76
CA GLY A 204 4.27 -14.43 9.65
C GLY A 204 3.42 -13.67 8.63
N VAL A 205 3.56 -12.34 8.59
CA VAL A 205 2.94 -11.47 7.59
C VAL A 205 3.55 -11.74 6.21
N ALA A 206 4.88 -11.79 6.12
CA ALA A 206 5.57 -12.03 4.85
C ALA A 206 5.23 -13.39 4.23
N ALA A 207 5.15 -14.45 5.05
CA ALA A 207 4.80 -15.80 4.60
C ALA A 207 3.41 -15.93 3.96
N ARG A 208 2.54 -14.93 4.13
CA ARG A 208 1.22 -14.86 3.51
C ARG A 208 1.23 -14.27 2.10
N CYS A 209 2.33 -13.66 1.69
CA CYS A 209 2.52 -13.12 0.35
C CYS A 209 3.02 -14.21 -0.61
N SER A 210 2.79 -14.01 -1.91
CA SER A 210 3.19 -14.96 -2.95
C SER A 210 4.73 -15.08 -3.09
N ARG A 211 5.43 -13.98 -2.77
CA ARG A 211 6.88 -13.88 -2.87
C ARG A 211 7.43 -12.97 -1.78
N VAL A 212 8.58 -13.35 -1.25
CA VAL A 212 9.31 -12.57 -0.24
C VAL A 212 10.63 -12.08 -0.83
N LEU A 213 10.89 -10.80 -0.67
CA LEU A 213 12.13 -10.14 -1.04
C LEU A 213 12.82 -9.63 0.22
N ARG A 214 14.16 -9.68 0.23
CA ARG A 214 14.97 -9.16 1.33
C ARG A 214 15.69 -7.89 0.92
N MET A 215 15.45 -6.85 1.71
CA MET A 215 16.15 -5.57 1.60
C MET A 215 17.30 -5.52 2.60
N ARG A 216 18.53 -5.32 2.11
CA ARG A 216 19.72 -5.19 2.94
C ARG A 216 20.64 -4.12 2.35
N ASP A 217 21.03 -3.14 3.17
CA ASP A 217 22.00 -2.09 2.82
C ASP A 217 21.70 -1.41 1.46
N GLY A 218 20.44 -1.10 1.22
CA GLY A 218 19.99 -0.46 -0.02
C GLY A 218 19.86 -1.37 -1.24
N HIS A 219 20.05 -2.69 -1.08
CA HIS A 219 19.93 -3.69 -2.16
C HIS A 219 18.79 -4.67 -1.90
N LEU A 220 18.12 -5.09 -2.98
CA LEU A 220 17.02 -6.05 -2.93
C LEU A 220 17.50 -7.42 -3.46
N SER A 221 17.11 -8.49 -2.80
CA SER A 221 17.37 -9.86 -3.22
C SER A 221 16.13 -10.74 -3.05
N VAL A 222 15.98 -11.75 -3.89
CA VAL A 222 14.91 -12.75 -3.74
C VAL A 222 15.28 -13.68 -2.58
N GLU A 223 14.36 -13.88 -1.66
CA GLU A 223 14.51 -14.93 -0.64
C GLU A 223 14.24 -16.28 -1.30
N VAL A 224 15.30 -17.05 -1.53
CA VAL A 224 15.15 -18.46 -1.90
C VAL A 224 14.75 -19.20 -0.62
N ALA A 225 13.51 -19.68 -0.57
CA ALA A 225 13.08 -20.52 0.56
C ALA A 225 14.04 -21.70 0.67
N SER A 226 14.83 -21.73 1.74
CA SER A 226 15.57 -22.94 2.12
C SER A 226 14.52 -24.01 2.47
N ARG A 227 14.46 -25.04 1.65
CA ARG A 227 13.67 -26.26 1.92
C ARG A 227 14.23 -27.02 3.10
#